data_8e51df3b7c146f3ee7d9a4be714603e2
#
_entry.id   8e51df3b7c146f3ee7d9a4be714603e2
#
_cell.length_a   1.000
_cell.length_b   1.000
_cell.length_c   1.000
_cell.angle_alpha   90.00
_cell.angle_beta   90.00
_cell.angle_gamma   90.00
#
_symmetry.space_group_name_H-M   'P 1'
#
loop_
_entity.id
_entity.type
_entity.pdbx_description
1 polymer ?
#
loop_
_entity_poly.entity_id
_entity_poly.type
_entity_poly.pdbx_seq_one_letter_code
_entity_poly.pdbx_strand_id
1 'polypeptide(L)'
;AVLIVTFLLTDNFDLPVAIEVGLIIACLLFMRRMAETTQVKVIADEIDPNEETDAEVHEERLVIPQGVEVYEINGPYFFGIASKFDDIMATMEKRPKVRIIRMRRVPFIDSTGIHNLQNLCQMSHREGTHIVLSGVQEKVYDVLEHNGFCHLLGKDHICSNINVALKKAEEI
;
A
#
# COMPACT_ATOMS: atom_id res chain seq x y z
N ALA A 1 23.58 -10.62 14.09
CA ALA A 1 24.17 -11.13 12.84
C ALA A 1 25.18 -10.13 12.26
N VAL A 2 24.80 -8.85 11.97
CA VAL A 2 25.69 -7.82 11.39
C VAL A 2 26.99 -7.66 12.17
N LEU A 3 26.88 -7.45 13.48
CA LEU A 3 28.02 -7.21 14.37
C LEU A 3 29.08 -8.34 14.34
N ILE A 4 28.62 -9.61 14.31
CA ILE A 4 29.54 -10.76 14.24
C ILE A 4 30.25 -10.81 12.88
N VAL A 5 29.52 -10.57 11.79
CA VAL A 5 30.09 -10.58 10.43
C VAL A 5 31.11 -9.44 10.27
N THR A 6 30.75 -8.23 10.72
CA THR A 6 31.65 -7.08 10.66
C THR A 6 32.91 -7.32 11.50
N PHE A 7 32.79 -7.90 12.70
CA PHE A 7 33.93 -8.24 13.56
C PHE A 7 34.87 -9.26 12.89
N LEU A 8 34.33 -10.36 12.35
CA LEU A 8 35.12 -11.37 11.65
C LEU A 8 35.83 -10.82 10.39
N LEU A 9 35.14 -9.90 9.68
CA LEU A 9 35.73 -9.23 8.53
C LEU A 9 36.85 -8.26 8.93
N THR A 10 36.72 -7.58 10.07
CA THR A 10 37.76 -6.65 10.56
C THR A 10 39.05 -7.39 10.99
N ASP A 11 38.89 -8.64 11.44
CA ASP A 11 40.05 -9.47 11.86
C ASP A 11 40.81 -10.07 10.63
N ASN A 12 40.11 -10.31 9.52
CA ASN A 12 40.68 -10.97 8.34
C ASN A 12 40.94 -10.03 7.14
N PHE A 13 40.31 -8.85 7.12
CA PHE A 13 40.41 -7.87 6.02
C PHE A 13 40.65 -6.47 6.58
N ASP A 14 40.94 -5.52 5.67
CA ASP A 14 41.12 -4.12 6.03
C ASP A 14 39.83 -3.51 6.61
N LEU A 15 39.95 -2.64 7.60
CA LEU A 15 38.86 -1.97 8.29
C LEU A 15 37.83 -1.29 7.34
N PRO A 16 38.24 -0.59 6.25
CA PRO A 16 37.29 -0.02 5.30
C PRO A 16 36.37 -1.05 4.67
N VAL A 17 36.90 -2.19 4.24
CA VAL A 17 36.13 -3.28 3.61
C VAL A 17 35.11 -3.86 4.58
N ALA A 18 35.48 -4.05 5.85
CA ALA A 18 34.59 -4.54 6.88
C ALA A 18 33.41 -3.59 7.13
N ILE A 19 33.66 -2.28 7.09
CA ILE A 19 32.62 -1.24 7.25
C ILE A 19 31.66 -1.26 6.05
N GLU A 20 32.17 -1.30 4.83
CA GLU A 20 31.33 -1.32 3.62
C GLU A 20 30.42 -2.54 3.57
N VAL A 21 30.95 -3.72 3.80
CA VAL A 21 30.17 -4.97 3.83
C VAL A 21 29.14 -4.94 4.98
N GLY A 22 29.55 -4.48 6.17
CA GLY A 22 28.66 -4.32 7.30
C GLY A 22 27.48 -3.39 7.01
N LEU A 23 27.75 -2.26 6.35
CA LEU A 23 26.73 -1.30 5.94
C LEU A 23 25.75 -1.90 4.91
N ILE A 24 26.25 -2.61 3.91
CA ILE A 24 25.41 -3.28 2.91
C ILE A 24 24.49 -4.29 3.58
N ILE A 25 25.01 -5.14 4.46
CA ILE A 25 24.22 -6.12 5.19
C ILE A 25 23.16 -5.43 6.07
N ALA A 26 23.53 -4.36 6.75
CA ALA A 26 22.61 -3.59 7.59
C ALA A 26 21.46 -2.99 6.75
N CYS A 27 21.77 -2.42 5.59
CA CYS A 27 20.78 -1.91 4.65
C CYS A 27 19.82 -3.00 4.15
N LEU A 28 20.34 -4.16 3.76
CA LEU A 28 19.52 -5.29 3.30
C LEU A 28 18.59 -5.81 4.39
N LEU A 29 19.09 -5.94 5.62
CA LEU A 29 18.26 -6.36 6.75
C LEU A 29 17.20 -5.31 7.13
N PHE A 30 17.55 -4.03 7.02
CA PHE A 30 16.58 -2.95 7.22
C PHE A 30 15.47 -2.98 6.17
N MET A 31 15.83 -3.12 4.89
CA MET A 31 14.84 -3.24 3.81
C MET A 31 13.90 -4.43 4.02
N ARG A 32 14.47 -5.59 4.38
CA ARG A 32 13.67 -6.78 4.70
C ARG A 32 12.72 -6.53 5.86
N ARG A 33 13.19 -5.93 6.95
CA ARG A 33 12.36 -5.64 8.13
C ARG A 33 11.24 -4.66 7.80
N MET A 34 11.51 -3.64 6.97
CA MET A 34 10.49 -2.70 6.51
C MET A 34 9.42 -3.39 5.65
N ALA A 35 9.83 -4.30 4.75
CA ALA A 35 8.89 -5.08 3.93
C ALA A 35 8.00 -6.01 4.77
N GLU A 36 8.52 -6.56 5.87
CA GLU A 36 7.75 -7.41 6.80
C GLU A 36 6.73 -6.59 7.64
N THR A 37 6.97 -5.29 7.84
CA THR A 37 6.12 -4.42 8.66
C THR A 37 4.87 -3.96 7.94
N THR A 38 4.90 -3.89 6.61
CA THR A 38 3.74 -3.47 5.83
C THR A 38 2.76 -4.62 5.64
N GLN A 39 1.50 -4.37 5.97
CA GLN A 39 0.41 -5.33 5.88
C GLN A 39 -0.66 -4.81 4.92
N VAL A 40 -1.19 -5.70 4.10
CA VAL A 40 -2.41 -5.46 3.32
C VAL A 40 -3.52 -6.25 4.01
N LYS A 41 -4.56 -5.55 4.45
CA LYS A 41 -5.75 -6.17 5.03
C LYS A 41 -6.89 -6.09 4.02
N VAL A 42 -7.59 -7.19 3.84
CA VAL A 42 -8.87 -7.22 3.13
C VAL A 42 -9.97 -7.01 4.16
N ILE A 43 -10.83 -6.05 3.93
CA ILE A 43 -11.97 -5.75 4.80
C ILE A 43 -13.23 -6.21 4.07
N ALA A 44 -13.87 -7.27 4.59
CA ALA A 44 -14.95 -7.95 3.87
C ALA A 44 -16.35 -7.42 4.15
N ASP A 45 -16.67 -7.04 5.40
CA ASP A 45 -18.06 -6.80 5.81
C ASP A 45 -18.33 -5.41 6.38
N GLU A 46 -17.50 -4.91 7.30
CA GLU A 46 -17.70 -3.63 7.98
C GLU A 46 -16.38 -2.86 8.16
N ILE A 47 -16.43 -1.55 8.01
CA ILE A 47 -15.29 -0.67 8.23
C ILE A 47 -15.56 0.22 9.44
N ASP A 48 -14.66 0.23 10.40
CA ASP A 48 -14.63 1.26 11.43
C ASP A 48 -13.86 2.49 10.89
N PRO A 49 -14.54 3.62 10.63
CA PRO A 49 -13.87 4.81 10.12
C PRO A 49 -12.95 5.45 11.16
N ASN A 50 -13.10 5.12 12.46
CA ASN A 50 -12.45 5.78 13.59
C ASN A 50 -11.34 4.99 14.27
N GLU A 51 -10.93 3.83 13.74
CA GLU A 51 -9.96 2.91 14.38
C GLU A 51 -8.64 3.55 14.89
N GLU A 52 -8.47 4.88 14.79
CA GLU A 52 -7.29 5.62 15.22
C GLU A 52 -7.51 7.04 15.78
N THR A 53 -8.75 7.45 15.97
CA THR A 53 -8.98 8.73 16.63
C THR A 53 -9.36 8.44 18.08
N ASP A 54 -8.55 8.87 19.05
CA ASP A 54 -8.86 8.90 20.49
C ASP A 54 -10.05 9.81 20.84
N ALA A 55 -10.83 10.21 19.84
CA ALA A 55 -12.06 10.95 20.00
C ALA A 55 -13.21 9.95 20.06
N GLU A 56 -13.95 9.98 21.18
CA GLU A 56 -15.21 9.27 21.41
C GLU A 56 -16.34 9.70 20.44
N VAL A 57 -16.06 9.74 19.14
CA VAL A 57 -17.08 9.96 18.12
C VAL A 57 -17.46 8.59 17.59
N HIS A 58 -18.54 8.06 18.08
CA HIS A 58 -19.24 6.88 17.54
C HIS A 58 -19.79 7.25 16.14
N GLU A 59 -18.94 7.23 15.11
CA GLU A 59 -19.44 7.13 13.75
C GLU A 59 -19.88 5.68 13.52
N GLU A 60 -21.10 5.51 12.97
CA GLU A 60 -21.66 4.21 12.65
C GLU A 60 -20.70 3.40 11.77
N ARG A 61 -20.56 2.11 12.06
CA ARG A 61 -19.79 1.19 11.22
C ARG A 61 -20.34 1.23 9.80
N LEU A 62 -19.46 1.45 8.84
CA LEU A 62 -19.81 1.55 7.43
C LEU A 62 -19.96 0.15 6.85
N VAL A 63 -21.14 -0.12 6.31
CA VAL A 63 -21.44 -1.37 5.59
C VAL A 63 -20.85 -1.27 4.19
N ILE A 64 -20.13 -2.29 3.75
CA ILE A 64 -19.57 -2.37 2.41
C ILE A 64 -20.68 -2.85 1.45
N PRO A 65 -21.00 -2.11 0.37
CA PRO A 65 -22.00 -2.53 -0.61
C PRO A 65 -21.62 -3.83 -1.31
N GLN A 66 -22.63 -4.59 -1.76
CA GLN A 66 -22.38 -5.81 -2.52
C GLN A 66 -21.64 -5.50 -3.83
N GLY A 67 -20.60 -6.28 -4.12
CA GLY A 67 -19.76 -6.09 -5.30
C GLY A 67 -18.64 -5.07 -5.11
N VAL A 68 -18.46 -4.54 -3.90
CA VAL A 68 -17.34 -3.67 -3.52
C VAL A 68 -16.40 -4.46 -2.61
N GLU A 69 -15.10 -4.36 -2.87
CA GLU A 69 -14.05 -4.87 -2.00
C GLU A 69 -13.19 -3.73 -1.50
N VAL A 70 -12.79 -3.77 -0.24
CA VAL A 70 -11.94 -2.76 0.37
C VAL A 70 -10.64 -3.38 0.84
N TYR A 71 -9.53 -2.81 0.39
CA TYR A 71 -8.18 -3.17 0.76
C TYR A 71 -7.53 -2.04 1.52
N GLU A 72 -7.04 -2.29 2.72
CA GLU A 72 -6.29 -1.30 3.48
C GLU A 72 -4.80 -1.63 3.45
N ILE A 73 -4.00 -0.65 3.02
CA ILE A 73 -2.54 -0.75 3.00
C ILE A 73 -2.01 -0.03 4.23
N ASN A 74 -1.37 -0.78 5.12
CA ASN A 74 -0.76 -0.29 6.35
C ASN A 74 0.76 -0.28 6.23
N GLY A 75 1.35 0.90 6.06
CA GLY A 75 2.79 1.11 5.94
C GLY A 75 3.24 1.60 4.56
N PRO A 76 4.56 1.75 4.36
CA PRO A 76 5.11 2.27 3.11
C PRO A 76 4.81 1.38 1.91
N TYR A 77 4.39 1.97 0.79
CA TYR A 77 4.06 1.23 -0.43
C TYR A 77 5.24 1.20 -1.40
N PHE A 78 6.02 0.13 -1.37
CA PHE A 78 7.21 -0.08 -2.19
C PHE A 78 7.33 -1.55 -2.67
N PHE A 79 8.39 -1.88 -3.41
CA PHE A 79 8.54 -3.13 -4.16
C PHE A 79 8.11 -4.42 -3.43
N GLY A 80 8.31 -4.53 -2.10
CA GLY A 80 7.97 -5.76 -1.34
C GLY A 80 6.48 -5.98 -1.09
N ILE A 81 5.62 -4.99 -1.37
CA ILE A 81 4.18 -5.06 -1.10
C ILE A 81 3.39 -5.38 -2.34
N ALA A 82 3.91 -5.01 -3.49
CA ALA A 82 3.27 -5.28 -4.76
C ALA A 82 3.02 -6.77 -4.96
N SER A 83 4.03 -7.61 -4.70
CA SER A 83 3.86 -9.06 -4.79
C SER A 83 2.82 -9.62 -3.82
N LYS A 84 2.75 -9.07 -2.60
CA LYS A 84 1.71 -9.45 -1.63
C LYS A 84 0.31 -9.07 -2.09
N PHE A 85 0.19 -7.91 -2.73
CA PHE A 85 -1.07 -7.45 -3.28
C PHE A 85 -1.52 -8.34 -4.45
N ASP A 86 -0.60 -8.66 -5.36
CA ASP A 86 -0.84 -9.56 -6.49
C ASP A 86 -1.24 -10.97 -6.01
N ASP A 87 -0.60 -11.50 -4.97
CA ASP A 87 -0.93 -12.80 -4.36
C ASP A 87 -2.35 -12.80 -3.77
N ILE A 88 -2.73 -11.74 -3.05
CA ILE A 88 -4.08 -11.59 -2.50
C ILE A 88 -5.11 -11.54 -3.64
N MET A 89 -4.82 -10.77 -4.69
CA MET A 89 -5.70 -10.65 -5.85
C MET A 89 -5.87 -11.95 -6.62
N ALA A 90 -4.81 -12.73 -6.77
CA ALA A 90 -4.84 -14.03 -7.45
C ALA A 90 -5.65 -15.09 -6.68
N THR A 91 -5.80 -14.92 -5.35
CA THR A 91 -6.52 -15.86 -4.48
C THR A 91 -8.03 -15.60 -4.44
N MET A 92 -8.48 -14.43 -4.92
CA MET A 92 -9.89 -14.04 -4.90
C MET A 92 -10.66 -14.65 -6.09
N GLU A 93 -11.61 -15.54 -5.79
CA GLU A 93 -12.47 -16.19 -6.80
C GLU A 93 -13.51 -15.25 -7.42
N LYS A 94 -13.89 -14.18 -6.72
CA LYS A 94 -14.94 -13.23 -7.16
C LYS A 94 -14.30 -11.96 -7.73
N ARG A 95 -14.80 -11.51 -8.87
CA ARG A 95 -14.44 -10.22 -9.47
C ARG A 95 -15.40 -9.14 -8.93
N PRO A 96 -14.94 -8.20 -8.10
CA PRO A 96 -15.79 -7.11 -7.64
C PRO A 96 -16.05 -6.13 -8.77
N LYS A 97 -17.14 -5.38 -8.69
CA LYS A 97 -17.38 -4.24 -9.59
C LYS A 97 -16.43 -3.09 -9.28
N VAL A 98 -16.24 -2.82 -7.99
CA VAL A 98 -15.37 -1.75 -7.51
C VAL A 98 -14.41 -2.27 -6.45
N ARG A 99 -13.17 -1.84 -6.56
CA ARG A 99 -12.10 -2.12 -5.61
C ARG A 99 -11.59 -0.82 -5.01
N ILE A 100 -11.82 -0.63 -3.72
CA ILE A 100 -11.35 0.54 -2.99
C ILE A 100 -10.02 0.20 -2.32
N ILE A 101 -9.00 1.00 -2.61
CA ILE A 101 -7.67 0.90 -1.98
C ILE A 101 -7.53 2.04 -0.97
N ARG A 102 -7.55 1.71 0.31
CA ARG A 102 -7.42 2.65 1.41
C ARG A 102 -5.94 2.87 1.71
N MET A 103 -5.47 4.12 1.52
CA MET A 103 -4.05 4.50 1.61
C MET A 103 -3.76 5.48 2.74
N ARG A 104 -4.65 5.69 3.70
CA ARG A 104 -4.47 6.69 4.78
C ARG A 104 -3.23 6.43 5.64
N ARG A 105 -2.81 5.16 5.76
CA ARG A 105 -1.62 4.73 6.51
C ARG A 105 -0.39 4.51 5.63
N VAL A 106 -0.41 4.98 4.40
CA VAL A 106 0.72 4.95 3.48
C VAL A 106 1.49 6.26 3.60
N PRO A 107 2.66 6.29 4.26
CA PRO A 107 3.42 7.53 4.47
C PRO A 107 4.23 7.95 3.25
N PHE A 108 4.60 7.02 2.38
CA PHE A 108 5.28 7.27 1.12
C PHE A 108 5.10 6.11 0.12
N ILE A 109 5.31 6.43 -1.14
CA ILE A 109 5.30 5.50 -2.27
C ILE A 109 6.55 5.73 -3.12
N ASP A 110 7.21 4.65 -3.58
CA ASP A 110 8.33 4.73 -4.50
C ASP A 110 7.90 4.49 -5.96
N SER A 111 8.84 4.63 -6.90
CA SER A 111 8.57 4.42 -8.32
C SER A 111 8.09 3.01 -8.65
N THR A 112 8.57 2.01 -7.92
CA THR A 112 8.11 0.62 -8.07
C THR A 112 6.67 0.46 -7.58
N GLY A 113 6.33 1.07 -6.44
CA GLY A 113 4.97 1.11 -5.93
C GLY A 113 3.99 1.77 -6.90
N ILE A 114 4.39 2.90 -7.52
CA ILE A 114 3.58 3.57 -8.53
C ILE A 114 3.35 2.67 -9.74
N HIS A 115 4.43 2.04 -10.25
CA HIS A 115 4.33 1.13 -11.40
C HIS A 115 3.37 -0.04 -11.12
N ASN A 116 3.46 -0.62 -9.92
CA ASN A 116 2.57 -1.70 -9.51
C ASN A 116 1.12 -1.24 -9.38
N LEU A 117 0.89 -0.05 -8.84
CA LEU A 117 -0.44 0.54 -8.77
C LEU A 117 -1.02 0.80 -10.18
N GLN A 118 -0.19 1.24 -11.13
CA GLN A 118 -0.58 1.40 -12.54
C GLN A 118 -0.95 0.06 -13.18
N ASN A 119 -0.14 -0.98 -12.97
CA ASN A 119 -0.41 -2.33 -13.46
C ASN A 119 -1.72 -2.87 -12.88
N LEU A 120 -1.95 -2.68 -11.58
CA LEU A 120 -3.19 -3.05 -10.93
C LEU A 120 -4.40 -2.37 -11.56
N CYS A 121 -4.33 -1.06 -11.81
CA CYS A 121 -5.41 -0.33 -12.47
C CYS A 121 -5.69 -0.88 -13.88
N GLN A 122 -4.64 -1.16 -14.66
CA GLN A 122 -4.78 -1.72 -16.00
C GLN A 122 -5.37 -3.13 -16.00
N MET A 123 -4.92 -3.99 -15.09
CA MET A 123 -5.46 -5.35 -14.93
C MET A 123 -6.93 -5.30 -14.51
N SER A 124 -7.26 -4.52 -13.49
CA SER A 124 -8.62 -4.37 -12.99
C SER A 124 -9.56 -3.82 -14.08
N HIS A 125 -9.10 -2.84 -14.85
CA HIS A 125 -9.88 -2.31 -15.98
C HIS A 125 -10.18 -3.39 -17.04
N ARG A 126 -9.21 -4.24 -17.37
CA ARG A 126 -9.41 -5.38 -18.29
C ARG A 126 -10.41 -6.41 -17.77
N GLU A 127 -10.51 -6.52 -16.47
CA GLU A 127 -11.45 -7.42 -15.77
C GLU A 127 -12.82 -6.82 -15.54
N GLY A 128 -13.02 -5.55 -15.92
CA GLY A 128 -14.25 -4.80 -15.68
C GLY A 128 -14.42 -4.33 -14.24
N THR A 129 -13.33 -4.27 -13.48
CA THR A 129 -13.30 -3.77 -12.08
C THR A 129 -12.79 -2.34 -12.04
N HIS A 130 -13.52 -1.44 -11.40
CA HIS A 130 -13.12 -0.06 -11.17
C HIS A 130 -12.26 0.05 -9.92
N ILE A 131 -11.18 0.86 -10.00
CA ILE A 131 -10.32 1.16 -8.85
C ILE A 131 -10.69 2.53 -8.31
N VAL A 132 -10.80 2.64 -6.98
CA VAL A 132 -10.98 3.91 -6.26
C VAL A 132 -9.92 3.97 -5.16
N LEU A 133 -9.19 5.08 -5.07
CA LEU A 133 -8.27 5.34 -3.95
C LEU A 133 -8.98 6.13 -2.86
N SER A 134 -8.70 5.81 -1.61
CA SER A 134 -9.30 6.47 -0.44
C SER A 134 -8.25 6.90 0.56
N GLY A 135 -8.36 8.13 1.05
CA GLY A 135 -7.52 8.65 2.13
C GLY A 135 -6.05 8.79 1.75
N VAL A 136 -5.74 9.14 0.51
CA VAL A 136 -4.36 9.35 0.05
C VAL A 136 -3.78 10.57 0.76
N GLN A 137 -2.64 10.41 1.43
CA GLN A 137 -1.94 11.52 2.09
C GLN A 137 -1.38 12.49 1.04
N GLU A 138 -1.33 13.79 1.36
CA GLU A 138 -0.90 14.87 0.47
C GLU A 138 0.44 14.57 -0.22
N LYS A 139 1.45 14.15 0.56
CA LYS A 139 2.78 13.78 0.02
C LYS A 139 2.73 12.64 -0.99
N VAL A 140 1.87 11.65 -0.76
CA VAL A 140 1.68 10.51 -1.68
C VAL A 140 0.91 10.97 -2.91
N TYR A 141 -0.11 11.81 -2.73
CA TYR A 141 -0.88 12.39 -3.83
C TYR A 141 0.01 13.19 -4.79
N ASP A 142 0.89 14.04 -4.26
CA ASP A 142 1.84 14.83 -5.07
C ASP A 142 2.74 13.93 -5.92
N VAL A 143 3.24 12.84 -5.34
CA VAL A 143 4.06 11.86 -6.06
C VAL A 143 3.25 11.15 -7.15
N LEU A 144 2.01 10.75 -6.87
CA LEU A 144 1.12 10.14 -7.85
C LEU A 144 0.77 11.10 -9.00
N GLU A 145 0.52 12.37 -8.69
CA GLU A 145 0.19 13.39 -9.68
C GLU A 145 1.39 13.70 -10.59
N HIS A 146 2.59 13.89 -10.02
CA HIS A 146 3.83 14.12 -10.79
C HIS A 146 4.17 12.94 -11.73
N ASN A 147 3.81 11.72 -11.38
CA ASN A 147 4.01 10.53 -12.20
C ASN A 147 2.84 10.22 -13.15
N GLY A 148 1.87 11.12 -13.27
CA GLY A 148 0.74 10.98 -14.21
C GLY A 148 -0.30 9.95 -13.79
N PHE A 149 -0.20 9.35 -12.60
CA PHE A 149 -1.12 8.33 -12.12
C PHE A 149 -2.54 8.88 -11.95
N CYS A 150 -2.68 10.13 -11.50
CA CYS A 150 -3.99 10.79 -11.34
C CYS A 150 -4.73 10.97 -12.66
N HIS A 151 -4.00 11.08 -13.78
CA HIS A 151 -4.61 11.11 -15.12
C HIS A 151 -5.04 9.72 -15.59
N LEU A 152 -4.27 8.70 -15.26
CA LEU A 152 -4.58 7.30 -15.61
C LEU A 152 -5.84 6.82 -14.90
N LEU A 153 -5.95 7.07 -13.59
CA LEU A 153 -7.06 6.63 -12.76
C LEU A 153 -8.31 7.50 -12.94
N GLY A 154 -8.11 8.80 -13.19
CA GLY A 154 -9.14 9.84 -13.11
C GLY A 154 -9.19 10.46 -11.70
N LYS A 155 -9.17 11.81 -11.64
CA LYS A 155 -9.16 12.53 -10.35
C LYS A 155 -10.39 12.22 -9.50
N ASP A 156 -11.53 11.95 -10.11
CA ASP A 156 -12.79 11.62 -9.44
C ASP A 156 -12.77 10.27 -8.71
N HIS A 157 -11.77 9.42 -9.00
CA HIS A 157 -11.57 8.14 -8.33
C HIS A 157 -10.57 8.22 -7.16
N ILE A 158 -10.07 9.42 -6.84
CA ILE A 158 -9.20 9.66 -5.68
C ILE A 158 -10.00 10.42 -4.64
N CYS A 159 -10.49 9.69 -3.64
CA CYS A 159 -11.40 10.19 -2.62
C CYS A 159 -10.65 10.59 -1.35
N SER A 160 -11.10 11.66 -0.69
CA SER A 160 -10.49 12.17 0.54
C SER A 160 -10.60 11.19 1.72
N ASN A 161 -11.68 10.43 1.79
CA ASN A 161 -11.93 9.47 2.86
C ASN A 161 -12.78 8.28 2.38
N ILE A 162 -12.95 7.30 3.26
CA ILE A 162 -13.67 6.06 2.92
C ILE A 162 -15.16 6.28 2.66
N ASN A 163 -15.80 7.25 3.33
CA ASN A 163 -17.22 7.54 3.14
C ASN A 163 -17.48 8.03 1.71
N VAL A 164 -16.62 8.93 1.22
CA VAL A 164 -16.71 9.45 -0.16
C VAL A 164 -16.41 8.34 -1.17
N ALA A 165 -15.45 7.47 -0.87
CA ALA A 165 -15.11 6.34 -1.74
C ALA A 165 -16.23 5.30 -1.85
N LEU A 166 -16.91 4.99 -0.74
CA LEU A 166 -18.07 4.08 -0.75
C LEU A 166 -19.24 4.66 -1.54
N LYS A 167 -19.56 5.95 -1.35
CA LYS A 167 -20.57 6.63 -2.17
C LYS A 167 -20.22 6.60 -3.65
N LYS A 168 -18.95 6.82 -3.98
CA LYS A 168 -18.47 6.73 -5.36
C LYS A 168 -18.61 5.33 -5.93
N ALA A 169 -18.37 4.30 -5.11
CA ALA A 169 -18.53 2.91 -5.50
C ALA A 169 -19.99 2.50 -5.75
N GLU A 170 -20.96 3.15 -5.08
CA GLU A 170 -22.39 2.95 -5.31
C GLU A 170 -22.88 3.59 -6.62
N GLU A 171 -22.20 4.65 -7.10
CA GLU A 171 -22.51 5.33 -8.36
C GLU A 171 -22.04 4.56 -9.60
N ILE A 172 -21.09 3.59 -9.44
CA ILE A 172 -20.50 2.76 -10.49
C ILE A 172 -21.25 1.43 -10.60
#